data_e7843061ae34dfee5f79e928f2961cf3
#
_entry.id   e7843061ae34dfee5f79e928f2961cf3
#
_cell.length_a   1.000
_cell.length_b   1.000
_cell.length_c   1.000
_cell.angle_alpha   90.00
_cell.angle_beta   90.00
_cell.angle_gamma   90.00
#
_symmetry.space_group_name_H-M   'P 1'
#
loop_
_entity.id
_entity.type
_entity.pdbx_description
1 polymer ?
#
loop_
_entity_poly.entity_id
_entity_poly.type
_entity_poly.pdbx_seq_one_letter_code
_entity_poly.pdbx_strand_id
1 'polypeptide(L)'
;MPPKSRAENRAEQTRAILTRARAQLAEVGPAALSVRQIARDVGLVSSAVYRYFPSRDELLTALIVESYDELGDAVEQADAGVRRRTDLDKRFLAVCVAIRDWARANPHEYALLYGSPVPGYVAPQTTTTSAGRITGAFLRLAQESESEGDALGAPTGTVAPKEHRALGGVRPALETPVSDDRIVRWLMAWTTVFGHVSMELFGHMHRGILDYDAHFRQVTRQLVADLGL
;
A
#
# COMPACT_ATOMS: atom_id res chain seq x y z
N MET A 1 19.54 32.31 -15.88
CA MET A 1 19.38 31.33 -14.77
C MET A 1 20.75 30.83 -14.36
N PRO A 2 21.08 30.76 -13.07
CA PRO A 2 22.34 30.17 -12.64
C PRO A 2 22.39 28.68 -13.06
N PRO A 3 23.57 28.13 -13.34
CA PRO A 3 23.70 26.72 -13.68
C PRO A 3 23.28 25.85 -12.49
N LYS A 4 22.48 24.80 -12.79
CA LYS A 4 22.03 23.84 -11.80
C LYS A 4 23.25 23.17 -11.14
N SER A 5 23.16 22.91 -9.83
CA SER A 5 24.16 22.15 -9.10
C SER A 5 24.23 20.69 -9.58
N ARG A 6 25.34 19.99 -9.29
CA ARG A 6 25.45 18.55 -9.60
C ARG A 6 24.40 17.71 -8.91
N ALA A 7 24.00 18.09 -7.69
CA ALA A 7 22.96 17.41 -6.92
C ALA A 7 21.57 17.60 -7.57
N GLU A 8 21.24 18.83 -7.98
CA GLU A 8 19.98 19.12 -8.68
C GLU A 8 19.86 18.39 -10.01
N ASN A 9 20.95 18.37 -10.80
CA ASN A 9 21.00 17.62 -12.07
C ASN A 9 20.82 16.10 -11.81
N ARG A 10 21.44 15.56 -10.76
CA ARG A 10 21.28 14.15 -10.40
C ARG A 10 19.83 13.83 -10.02
N ALA A 11 19.22 14.64 -9.18
CA ALA A 11 17.81 14.46 -8.75
C ALA A 11 16.84 14.55 -9.95
N GLU A 12 17.07 15.50 -10.86
CA GLU A 12 16.26 15.65 -12.06
C GLU A 12 16.37 14.42 -12.98
N GLN A 13 17.58 13.91 -13.21
CA GLN A 13 17.80 12.71 -14.01
C GLN A 13 17.20 11.46 -13.35
N THR A 14 17.35 11.30 -12.03
CA THR A 14 16.71 10.21 -11.28
C THR A 14 15.19 10.24 -11.47
N ARG A 15 14.58 11.42 -11.33
CA ARG A 15 13.13 11.59 -11.53
C ARG A 15 12.71 11.27 -12.96
N ALA A 16 13.46 11.74 -13.97
CA ALA A 16 13.16 11.45 -15.37
C ALA A 16 13.20 9.94 -15.67
N ILE A 17 14.19 9.23 -15.13
CA ILE A 17 14.32 7.77 -15.26
C ILE A 17 13.11 7.07 -14.61
N LEU A 18 12.74 7.43 -13.38
CA LEU A 18 11.62 6.83 -12.66
C LEU A 18 10.28 7.13 -13.35
N THR A 19 10.06 8.36 -13.80
CA THR A 19 8.85 8.72 -14.57
C THR A 19 8.73 7.88 -15.83
N ARG A 20 9.80 7.69 -16.59
CA ARG A 20 9.76 6.85 -17.79
C ARG A 20 9.60 5.36 -17.46
N ALA A 21 10.21 4.90 -16.36
CA ALA A 21 10.05 3.53 -15.90
C ALA A 21 8.58 3.24 -15.49
N ARG A 22 7.90 4.17 -14.81
CA ARG A 22 6.46 4.08 -14.53
C ARG A 22 5.62 3.99 -15.80
N ALA A 23 5.89 4.84 -16.79
CA ALA A 23 5.20 4.76 -18.07
C ALA A 23 5.41 3.40 -18.75
N GLN A 24 6.62 2.84 -18.68
CA GLN A 24 6.90 1.51 -19.21
C GLN A 24 6.20 0.39 -18.43
N LEU A 25 6.02 0.52 -17.11
CA LEU A 25 5.19 -0.42 -16.33
C LEU A 25 3.76 -0.48 -16.87
N ALA A 26 3.18 0.67 -17.24
CA ALA A 26 1.85 0.73 -17.82
C ALA A 26 1.77 0.08 -19.21
N GLU A 27 2.83 0.22 -20.01
CA GLU A 27 2.89 -0.29 -21.39
C GLU A 27 3.12 -1.82 -21.44
N VAL A 28 4.05 -2.34 -20.66
CA VAL A 28 4.56 -3.73 -20.81
C VAL A 28 4.59 -4.54 -19.51
N GLY A 29 4.22 -3.95 -18.41
CA GLY A 29 4.27 -4.58 -17.07
C GLY A 29 5.69 -4.71 -16.49
N PRO A 30 5.78 -5.09 -15.20
CA PRO A 30 7.06 -5.11 -14.48
C PRO A 30 8.04 -6.18 -14.98
N ALA A 31 7.55 -7.32 -15.49
CA ALA A 31 8.40 -8.39 -15.99
C ALA A 31 9.21 -7.99 -17.24
N ALA A 32 8.64 -7.11 -18.09
CA ALA A 32 9.26 -6.64 -19.32
C ALA A 32 9.98 -5.29 -19.19
N LEU A 33 10.16 -4.77 -17.98
CA LEU A 33 10.87 -3.50 -17.74
C LEU A 33 12.30 -3.55 -18.31
N SER A 34 12.61 -2.60 -19.19
CA SER A 34 13.87 -2.54 -19.94
C SER A 34 14.66 -1.26 -19.66
N VAL A 35 15.73 -1.37 -18.88
CA VAL A 35 16.66 -0.25 -18.61
C VAL A 35 17.23 0.36 -19.89
N ARG A 36 17.46 -0.47 -20.94
CA ARG A 36 17.97 0.03 -22.23
C ARG A 36 16.95 0.90 -22.96
N GLN A 37 15.67 0.52 -22.92
CA GLN A 37 14.60 1.31 -23.52
C GLN A 37 14.43 2.63 -22.76
N ILE A 38 14.36 2.57 -21.43
CA ILE A 38 14.27 3.75 -20.56
C ILE A 38 15.42 4.72 -20.86
N ALA A 39 16.65 4.22 -20.94
CA ALA A 39 17.80 5.06 -21.27
C ALA A 39 17.63 5.82 -22.59
N ARG A 40 17.21 5.12 -23.67
CA ARG A 40 16.93 5.76 -24.96
C ARG A 40 15.87 6.85 -24.85
N ASP A 41 14.79 6.57 -24.15
CA ASP A 41 13.63 7.45 -24.05
C ASP A 41 13.94 8.74 -23.25
N VAL A 42 14.87 8.67 -22.28
CA VAL A 42 15.34 9.84 -21.52
C VAL A 42 16.60 10.48 -22.11
N GLY A 43 17.04 10.06 -23.32
CA GLY A 43 18.19 10.65 -24.01
C GLY A 43 19.54 10.29 -23.40
N LEU A 44 19.65 9.16 -22.68
CA LEU A 44 20.86 8.67 -22.05
C LEU A 44 21.38 7.41 -22.72
N VAL A 45 22.70 7.16 -22.59
CA VAL A 45 23.26 5.85 -22.87
C VAL A 45 22.98 4.92 -21.67
N SER A 46 22.81 3.61 -21.92
CA SER A 46 22.47 2.65 -20.85
C SER A 46 23.46 2.65 -19.68
N SER A 47 24.75 2.81 -19.96
CA SER A 47 25.79 2.91 -18.92
C SER A 47 25.62 4.13 -18.00
N ALA A 48 24.97 5.18 -18.48
CA ALA A 48 24.67 6.36 -17.67
C ALA A 48 23.52 6.05 -16.69
N VAL A 49 22.50 5.29 -17.09
CA VAL A 49 21.39 4.89 -16.21
C VAL A 49 21.88 3.99 -15.09
N TYR A 50 22.82 3.08 -15.36
CA TYR A 50 23.41 2.21 -14.32
C TYR A 50 24.21 2.95 -13.24
N ARG A 51 24.56 4.23 -13.43
CA ARG A 51 25.11 5.09 -12.38
C ARG A 51 24.07 5.60 -11.39
N TYR A 52 22.79 5.58 -11.77
CA TYR A 52 21.65 5.94 -10.91
C TYR A 52 21.03 4.71 -10.27
N PHE A 53 20.84 3.66 -11.06
CA PHE A 53 20.25 2.39 -10.66
C PHE A 53 21.17 1.25 -11.14
N PRO A 54 22.02 0.69 -10.26
CA PRO A 54 23.04 -0.30 -10.62
C PRO A 54 22.54 -1.56 -11.30
N SER A 55 21.25 -1.89 -11.13
CA SER A 55 20.60 -3.02 -11.78
C SER A 55 19.15 -2.69 -12.13
N ARG A 56 18.50 -3.57 -12.90
CA ARG A 56 17.05 -3.54 -13.14
C ARG A 56 16.28 -3.70 -11.82
N ASP A 57 16.78 -4.53 -10.93
CA ASP A 57 16.12 -4.81 -9.65
C ASP A 57 16.20 -3.60 -8.70
N GLU A 58 17.30 -2.83 -8.73
CA GLU A 58 17.40 -1.56 -8.01
C GLU A 58 16.39 -0.52 -8.54
N LEU A 59 16.17 -0.48 -9.85
CA LEU A 59 15.15 0.37 -10.43
C LEU A 59 13.73 -0.07 -10.04
N LEU A 60 13.45 -1.39 -10.04
CA LEU A 60 12.18 -1.94 -9.54
C LEU A 60 11.98 -1.63 -8.07
N THR A 61 13.02 -1.80 -7.24
CA THR A 61 12.97 -1.46 -5.82
C THR A 61 12.61 0.01 -5.61
N ALA A 62 13.23 0.91 -6.36
CA ALA A 62 12.92 2.34 -6.26
C ALA A 62 11.46 2.64 -6.64
N LEU A 63 10.94 2.02 -7.71
CA LEU A 63 9.53 2.15 -8.09
C LEU A 63 8.58 1.62 -7.02
N ILE A 64 8.90 0.47 -6.41
CA ILE A 64 8.12 -0.12 -5.33
C ILE A 64 8.10 0.81 -4.10
N VAL A 65 9.26 1.33 -3.70
CA VAL A 65 9.37 2.26 -2.57
C VAL A 65 8.56 3.53 -2.82
N GLU A 66 8.73 4.19 -3.98
CA GLU A 66 7.93 5.36 -4.34
C GLU A 66 6.43 5.08 -4.34
N SER A 67 6.00 3.95 -4.89
CA SER A 67 4.59 3.58 -4.93
C SER A 67 4.01 3.32 -3.54
N TYR A 68 4.77 2.67 -2.65
CA TYR A 68 4.37 2.51 -1.24
C TYR A 68 4.34 3.83 -0.50
N ASP A 69 5.29 4.73 -0.75
CA ASP A 69 5.33 6.04 -0.10
C ASP A 69 4.14 6.90 -0.54
N GLU A 70 3.80 6.92 -1.82
CA GLU A 70 2.63 7.63 -2.34
C GLU A 70 1.31 7.09 -1.76
N LEU A 71 1.15 5.75 -1.70
CA LEU A 71 -0.02 5.13 -1.07
C LEU A 71 -0.05 5.42 0.44
N GLY A 72 1.10 5.35 1.11
CA GLY A 72 1.25 5.69 2.52
C GLY A 72 0.85 7.13 2.80
N ASP A 73 1.32 8.08 1.99
CA ASP A 73 0.95 9.50 2.09
C ASP A 73 -0.57 9.70 1.91
N ALA A 74 -1.17 9.04 0.93
CA ALA A 74 -2.62 9.13 0.69
C ALA A 74 -3.43 8.62 1.90
N VAL A 75 -3.03 7.49 2.47
CA VAL A 75 -3.65 6.87 3.64
C VAL A 75 -3.51 7.75 4.89
N GLU A 76 -2.29 8.25 5.16
CA GLU A 76 -2.00 9.08 6.31
C GLU A 76 -2.71 10.44 6.23
N GLN A 77 -2.77 11.05 5.05
CA GLN A 77 -3.51 12.29 4.81
C GLN A 77 -5.02 12.10 5.00
N ALA A 78 -5.58 10.98 4.54
CA ALA A 78 -6.99 10.66 4.69
C ALA A 78 -7.37 10.48 6.17
N ASP A 79 -6.56 9.74 6.94
CA ASP A 79 -6.73 9.58 8.38
C ASP A 79 -6.64 10.94 9.11
N ALA A 80 -5.61 11.73 8.83
CA ALA A 80 -5.40 13.05 9.42
C ALA A 80 -6.51 14.06 9.07
N GLY A 81 -7.16 13.88 7.91
CA GLY A 81 -8.28 14.73 7.45
C GLY A 81 -9.53 14.61 8.32
N VAL A 82 -9.70 13.56 9.10
CA VAL A 82 -10.81 13.39 10.05
C VAL A 82 -10.51 14.16 11.34
N ARG A 83 -11.19 15.29 11.52
CA ARG A 83 -10.89 16.24 12.63
C ARG A 83 -11.05 15.62 14.02
N ARG A 84 -12.16 14.89 14.24
CA ARG A 84 -12.41 14.25 15.54
C ARG A 84 -11.69 12.90 15.55
N ARG A 85 -10.61 12.79 16.32
CA ARG A 85 -9.77 11.60 16.37
C ARG A 85 -10.46 10.37 16.97
N THR A 86 -11.51 10.58 17.80
CA THR A 86 -12.36 9.51 18.35
C THR A 86 -13.38 8.94 17.36
N ASP A 87 -13.62 9.59 16.20
CA ASP A 87 -14.49 9.05 15.15
C ASP A 87 -13.73 7.95 14.37
N LEU A 88 -13.43 6.81 15.02
CA LEU A 88 -12.62 5.73 14.46
C LEU A 88 -13.26 5.11 13.22
N ASP A 89 -14.60 5.02 13.19
CA ASP A 89 -15.40 4.59 12.03
C ASP A 89 -15.11 5.45 10.80
N LYS A 90 -15.14 6.77 10.94
CA LYS A 90 -14.89 7.71 9.83
C LYS A 90 -13.43 7.68 9.39
N ARG A 91 -12.51 7.52 10.33
CA ARG A 91 -11.07 7.41 10.03
C ARG A 91 -10.79 6.12 9.25
N PHE A 92 -11.35 4.99 9.67
CA PHE A 92 -11.25 3.74 8.96
C PHE A 92 -11.82 3.84 7.54
N LEU A 93 -13.04 4.41 7.39
CA LEU A 93 -13.65 4.61 6.09
C LEU A 93 -12.82 5.51 5.18
N ALA A 94 -12.24 6.60 5.71
CA ALA A 94 -11.38 7.50 4.96
C ALA A 94 -10.11 6.78 4.46
N VAL A 95 -9.48 5.97 5.29
CA VAL A 95 -8.33 5.12 4.92
C VAL A 95 -8.70 4.14 3.80
N CYS A 96 -9.83 3.44 3.93
CA CYS A 96 -10.31 2.49 2.91
C CYS A 96 -10.56 3.16 1.56
N VAL A 97 -11.20 4.34 1.57
CA VAL A 97 -11.46 5.12 0.36
C VAL A 97 -10.16 5.58 -0.28
N ALA A 98 -9.21 6.09 0.52
CA ALA A 98 -7.91 6.54 0.01
C ALA A 98 -7.12 5.41 -0.68
N ILE A 99 -7.12 4.20 -0.10
CA ILE A 99 -6.49 3.01 -0.70
C ILE A 99 -7.11 2.72 -2.08
N ARG A 100 -8.44 2.67 -2.15
CA ARG A 100 -9.14 2.36 -3.40
C ARG A 100 -8.94 3.44 -4.45
N ASP A 101 -9.04 4.71 -4.07
CA ASP A 101 -8.91 5.83 -5.00
C ASP A 101 -7.48 5.92 -5.55
N TRP A 102 -6.46 5.75 -4.69
CA TRP A 102 -5.07 5.67 -5.15
C TRP A 102 -4.86 4.50 -6.10
N ALA A 103 -5.37 3.32 -5.77
CA ALA A 103 -5.25 2.12 -6.60
C ALA A 103 -5.91 2.30 -7.98
N ARG A 104 -7.07 2.95 -8.04
CA ARG A 104 -7.77 3.28 -9.30
C ARG A 104 -7.04 4.32 -10.14
N ALA A 105 -6.41 5.29 -9.48
CA ALA A 105 -5.59 6.30 -10.14
C ALA A 105 -4.23 5.75 -10.63
N ASN A 106 -3.69 4.71 -9.95
CA ASN A 106 -2.37 4.13 -10.20
C ASN A 106 -2.45 2.59 -10.35
N PRO A 107 -3.22 2.07 -11.32
CA PRO A 107 -3.50 0.63 -11.40
C PRO A 107 -2.27 -0.22 -11.69
N HIS A 108 -1.26 0.32 -12.36
CA HIS A 108 -0.03 -0.41 -12.70
C HIS A 108 0.94 -0.47 -11.52
N GLU A 109 1.02 0.60 -10.73
CA GLU A 109 1.74 0.65 -9.47
C GLU A 109 1.06 -0.25 -8.43
N TYR A 110 -0.26 -0.22 -8.35
CA TYR A 110 -1.00 -1.16 -7.50
C TYR A 110 -0.72 -2.62 -7.90
N ALA A 111 -0.71 -2.94 -9.19
CA ALA A 111 -0.37 -4.26 -9.68
C ALA A 111 1.10 -4.63 -9.40
N LEU A 112 2.02 -3.66 -9.38
CA LEU A 112 3.42 -3.89 -8.97
C LEU A 112 3.52 -4.24 -7.49
N LEU A 113 2.71 -3.60 -6.62
CA LEU A 113 2.75 -3.83 -5.16
C LEU A 113 1.98 -5.09 -4.72
N TYR A 114 0.80 -5.34 -5.30
CA TYR A 114 -0.18 -6.33 -4.83
C TYR A 114 -0.60 -7.34 -5.90
N GLY A 115 -0.04 -7.25 -7.10
CA GLY A 115 -0.31 -8.19 -8.18
C GLY A 115 0.58 -9.44 -8.13
N SER A 116 0.81 -10.04 -9.30
CA SER A 116 1.65 -11.24 -9.41
C SER A 116 3.13 -10.93 -9.13
N PRO A 117 3.84 -11.83 -8.43
CA PRO A 117 5.27 -11.67 -8.21
C PRO A 117 6.05 -11.48 -9.51
N VAL A 118 7.01 -10.57 -9.51
CA VAL A 118 7.89 -10.34 -10.66
C VAL A 118 8.93 -11.46 -10.74
N PRO A 119 8.97 -12.25 -11.83
CA PRO A 119 9.91 -13.37 -11.92
C PRO A 119 11.37 -12.91 -11.73
N GLY A 120 12.08 -13.60 -10.82
CA GLY A 120 13.50 -13.36 -10.52
C GLY A 120 13.78 -12.15 -9.64
N TYR A 121 12.79 -11.35 -9.28
CA TYR A 121 12.94 -10.23 -8.34
C TYR A 121 12.66 -10.66 -6.90
N VAL A 122 13.54 -10.27 -5.99
CA VAL A 122 13.37 -10.44 -4.54
C VAL A 122 13.44 -9.06 -3.89
N ALA A 123 12.35 -8.65 -3.24
CA ALA A 123 12.29 -7.37 -2.57
C ALA A 123 13.29 -7.30 -1.41
N PRO A 124 14.18 -6.30 -1.36
CA PRO A 124 15.10 -6.13 -0.25
C PRO A 124 14.39 -5.63 1.00
N GLN A 125 15.02 -5.82 2.18
CA GLN A 125 14.47 -5.38 3.46
C GLN A 125 14.10 -3.89 3.50
N THR A 126 14.76 -3.07 2.69
CA THR A 126 14.50 -1.62 2.60
C THR A 126 13.08 -1.27 2.17
N THR A 127 12.38 -2.16 1.44
CA THR A 127 10.99 -1.96 1.02
C THR A 127 9.99 -2.10 2.16
N THR A 128 10.36 -2.78 3.25
CA THR A 128 9.44 -3.08 4.38
C THR A 128 9.04 -1.84 5.16
N THR A 129 9.90 -0.82 5.22
CA THR A 129 9.58 0.44 5.91
C THR A 129 8.43 1.17 5.22
N SER A 130 8.53 1.39 3.91
CA SER A 130 7.47 2.05 3.13
C SER A 130 6.19 1.22 3.09
N ALA A 131 6.29 -0.11 2.89
CA ALA A 131 5.14 -1.02 2.95
C ALA A 131 4.45 -1.02 4.33
N GLY A 132 5.23 -0.90 5.40
CA GLY A 132 4.75 -0.88 6.78
C GLY A 132 3.86 0.32 7.12
N ARG A 133 3.96 1.43 6.39
CA ARG A 133 3.13 2.63 6.61
C ARG A 133 1.64 2.33 6.48
N ILE A 134 1.26 1.56 5.46
CA ILE A 134 -0.13 1.20 5.19
C ILE A 134 -0.67 0.27 6.28
N THR A 135 0.03 -0.82 6.57
CA THR A 135 -0.35 -1.74 7.65
C THR A 135 -0.34 -1.02 9.01
N GLY A 136 0.64 -0.13 9.23
CA GLY A 136 0.73 0.71 10.41
C GLY A 136 -0.48 1.61 10.63
N ALA A 137 -1.13 2.11 9.58
CA ALA A 137 -2.36 2.88 9.72
C ALA A 137 -3.50 2.04 10.32
N PHE A 138 -3.68 0.80 9.86
CA PHE A 138 -4.66 -0.13 10.42
C PHE A 138 -4.32 -0.51 11.86
N LEU A 139 -3.04 -0.77 12.16
CA LEU A 139 -2.61 -1.13 13.51
C LEU A 139 -2.77 0.02 14.51
N ARG A 140 -2.52 1.26 14.11
CA ARG A 140 -2.80 2.45 14.96
C ARG A 140 -4.29 2.56 15.30
N LEU A 141 -5.18 2.38 14.32
CA LEU A 141 -6.62 2.37 14.59
C LEU A 141 -7.01 1.20 15.50
N ALA A 142 -6.40 0.01 15.35
CA ALA A 142 -6.61 -1.11 16.25
C ALA A 142 -6.23 -0.78 17.70
N GLN A 143 -5.09 -0.11 17.91
CA GLN A 143 -4.61 0.30 19.24
C GLN A 143 -5.54 1.36 19.86
N GLU A 144 -5.95 2.35 19.08
CA GLU A 144 -6.88 3.38 19.54
C GLU A 144 -8.25 2.77 19.90
N SER A 145 -8.75 1.82 19.09
CA SER A 145 -10.01 1.13 19.38
C SER A 145 -9.94 0.21 20.61
N GLU A 146 -8.77 -0.35 20.93
CA GLU A 146 -8.57 -1.11 22.19
C GLU A 146 -8.68 -0.21 23.42
N SER A 147 -8.15 1.02 23.33
CA SER A 147 -8.13 1.96 24.44
C SER A 147 -9.50 2.59 24.76
N GLU A 148 -10.40 2.65 23.78
CA GLU A 148 -11.76 3.20 23.99
C GLU A 148 -12.72 2.20 24.69
N GLY A 149 -12.25 0.97 24.91
CA GLY A 149 -12.99 -0.08 25.62
C GLY A 149 -14.02 -0.80 24.75
N ASP A 150 -14.55 -1.92 25.27
CA ASP A 150 -15.54 -2.77 24.61
C ASP A 150 -16.91 -2.09 24.43
N ALA A 151 -17.00 -1.07 23.57
CA ALA A 151 -18.29 -0.55 23.15
C ALA A 151 -19.08 -1.58 22.29
N LEU A 152 -18.41 -2.59 21.78
CA LEU A 152 -18.99 -3.55 20.83
C LEU A 152 -18.62 -4.98 21.17
N GLY A 153 -19.47 -5.57 21.98
CA GLY A 153 -19.58 -7.00 22.23
C GLY A 153 -18.25 -7.75 22.42
N ALA A 154 -18.24 -8.64 23.41
CA ALA A 154 -17.10 -9.49 23.67
C ALA A 154 -16.57 -10.17 22.39
N PRO A 155 -15.25 -10.45 22.30
CA PRO A 155 -14.67 -11.24 21.23
C PRO A 155 -15.48 -12.52 21.01
N THR A 156 -15.85 -12.79 19.76
CA THR A 156 -16.68 -13.95 19.42
C THR A 156 -15.89 -15.25 19.36
N GLY A 157 -14.58 -15.22 19.64
CA GLY A 157 -13.72 -16.39 19.65
C GLY A 157 -12.46 -16.22 20.50
N THR A 158 -11.96 -17.33 21.03
CA THR A 158 -10.63 -17.39 21.65
C THR A 158 -9.60 -17.75 20.60
N VAL A 159 -8.56 -16.93 20.47
CA VAL A 159 -7.43 -17.23 19.61
C VAL A 159 -6.63 -18.37 20.22
N ALA A 160 -6.47 -19.47 19.48
CA ALA A 160 -5.75 -20.64 19.97
C ALA A 160 -4.24 -20.36 20.14
N PRO A 161 -3.52 -21.10 21.02
CA PRO A 161 -2.09 -20.85 21.26
C PRO A 161 -1.18 -20.89 20.02
N LYS A 162 -1.59 -21.61 18.97
CA LYS A 162 -0.85 -21.63 17.69
C LYS A 162 -1.04 -20.34 16.92
N GLU A 163 -2.26 -19.82 16.86
CA GLU A 163 -2.57 -18.53 16.21
C GLU A 163 -1.92 -17.38 16.98
N HIS A 164 -1.93 -17.41 18.32
CA HIS A 164 -1.19 -16.44 19.13
C HIS A 164 0.28 -16.34 18.69
N ARG A 165 0.97 -17.48 18.48
CA ARG A 165 2.35 -17.48 18.00
C ARG A 165 2.48 -16.97 16.55
N ALA A 166 1.49 -17.23 15.69
CA ALA A 166 1.48 -16.75 14.30
C ALA A 166 1.45 -15.22 14.20
N LEU A 167 0.88 -14.52 15.19
CA LEU A 167 0.85 -13.06 15.27
C LEU A 167 2.18 -12.44 15.74
N GLY A 168 3.19 -13.25 16.03
CA GLY A 168 4.49 -12.79 16.55
C GLY A 168 5.21 -11.76 15.67
N GLY A 169 4.99 -11.78 14.36
CA GLY A 169 5.56 -10.80 13.44
C GLY A 169 4.83 -9.45 13.42
N VAL A 170 3.57 -9.39 13.88
CA VAL A 170 2.77 -8.16 13.93
C VAL A 170 2.99 -7.39 15.23
N ARG A 171 3.12 -8.10 16.34
CA ARG A 171 3.24 -7.50 17.69
C ARG A 171 4.35 -6.46 17.85
N PRO A 172 5.56 -6.64 17.29
CA PRO A 172 6.62 -5.63 17.38
C PRO A 172 6.27 -4.29 16.71
N ALA A 173 5.27 -4.25 15.85
CA ALA A 173 4.78 -3.02 15.21
C ALA A 173 3.72 -2.28 16.05
N LEU A 174 3.30 -2.84 17.19
CA LEU A 174 2.34 -2.24 18.11
C LEU A 174 3.08 -1.50 19.22
N GLU A 175 2.72 -0.24 19.45
CA GLU A 175 3.29 0.58 20.54
C GLU A 175 2.64 0.25 21.88
N THR A 176 1.36 -0.15 21.86
CA THR A 176 0.60 -0.57 23.04
C THR A 176 0.01 -1.97 22.83
N PRO A 177 -0.22 -2.74 23.92
CA PRO A 177 -0.84 -4.05 23.80
C PRO A 177 -2.21 -3.99 23.15
N VAL A 178 -2.46 -4.91 22.24
CA VAL A 178 -3.76 -5.14 21.58
C VAL A 178 -4.11 -6.62 21.72
N SER A 179 -5.35 -6.93 22.00
CA SER A 179 -5.82 -8.32 22.12
C SER A 179 -5.66 -9.07 20.79
N ASP A 180 -5.39 -10.36 20.86
CA ASP A 180 -5.17 -11.20 19.68
C ASP A 180 -6.40 -11.24 18.76
N ASP A 181 -7.59 -11.31 19.34
CA ASP A 181 -8.84 -11.28 18.57
C ASP A 181 -8.96 -9.97 17.78
N ARG A 182 -8.63 -8.86 18.40
CA ARG A 182 -8.66 -7.55 17.72
C ARG A 182 -7.61 -7.48 16.61
N ILE A 183 -6.39 -7.95 16.85
CA ILE A 183 -5.36 -8.04 15.79
C ILE A 183 -5.88 -8.87 14.61
N VAL A 184 -6.49 -10.03 14.86
CA VAL A 184 -7.03 -10.88 13.78
C VAL A 184 -8.13 -10.16 12.99
N ARG A 185 -9.08 -9.49 13.68
CA ARG A 185 -10.16 -8.73 13.00
C ARG A 185 -9.62 -7.60 12.13
N TRP A 186 -8.64 -6.85 12.63
CA TRP A 186 -8.02 -5.78 11.85
C TRP A 186 -7.22 -6.30 10.67
N LEU A 187 -6.54 -7.45 10.80
CA LEU A 187 -5.88 -8.11 9.67
C LEU A 187 -6.91 -8.63 8.65
N MET A 188 -8.06 -9.14 9.11
CA MET A 188 -9.16 -9.53 8.22
C MET A 188 -9.73 -8.32 7.48
N ALA A 189 -9.93 -7.20 8.16
CA ALA A 189 -10.38 -5.96 7.53
C ALA A 189 -9.37 -5.46 6.48
N TRP A 190 -8.08 -5.43 6.82
CA TRP A 190 -6.99 -5.09 5.91
C TRP A 190 -7.00 -5.98 4.67
N THR A 191 -7.02 -7.31 4.84
CA THR A 191 -7.04 -8.26 3.71
C THR A 191 -8.31 -8.15 2.89
N THR A 192 -9.46 -7.86 3.50
CA THR A 192 -10.73 -7.67 2.79
C THR A 192 -10.69 -6.43 1.92
N VAL A 193 -10.18 -5.30 2.42
CA VAL A 193 -10.05 -4.06 1.64
C VAL A 193 -9.15 -4.29 0.42
N PHE A 194 -7.95 -4.84 0.62
CA PHE A 194 -7.01 -5.08 -0.48
C PHE A 194 -7.51 -6.17 -1.44
N GLY A 195 -8.14 -7.23 -0.93
CA GLY A 195 -8.77 -8.26 -1.75
C GLY A 195 -9.89 -7.69 -2.62
N HIS A 196 -10.75 -6.84 -2.05
CA HIS A 196 -11.82 -6.18 -2.81
C HIS A 196 -11.26 -5.29 -3.93
N VAL A 197 -10.29 -4.42 -3.59
CA VAL A 197 -9.64 -3.53 -4.57
C VAL A 197 -8.96 -4.33 -5.69
N SER A 198 -8.26 -5.42 -5.35
CA SER A 198 -7.64 -6.32 -6.33
C SER A 198 -8.69 -6.97 -7.25
N MET A 199 -9.79 -7.49 -6.69
CA MET A 199 -10.87 -8.12 -7.47
C MET A 199 -11.57 -7.12 -8.39
N GLU A 200 -11.72 -5.86 -7.96
CA GLU A 200 -12.25 -4.78 -8.79
C GLU A 200 -11.30 -4.44 -9.93
N LEU A 201 -10.02 -4.14 -9.64
CA LEU A 201 -9.05 -3.68 -10.63
C LEU A 201 -8.66 -4.77 -11.65
N PHE A 202 -8.58 -6.01 -11.21
CA PHE A 202 -8.21 -7.12 -12.10
C PHE A 202 -9.43 -7.75 -12.80
N GLY A 203 -10.62 -7.14 -12.65
CA GLY A 203 -11.83 -7.50 -13.40
C GLY A 203 -12.54 -8.76 -12.93
N HIS A 204 -12.17 -9.33 -11.79
CA HIS A 204 -12.79 -10.56 -11.27
C HIS A 204 -14.24 -10.38 -10.83
N MET A 205 -14.67 -9.14 -10.55
CA MET A 205 -16.06 -8.81 -10.21
C MET A 205 -16.88 -8.34 -11.43
N HIS A 206 -16.30 -8.37 -12.64
CA HIS A 206 -16.98 -7.91 -13.85
C HIS A 206 -18.29 -8.69 -14.08
N ARG A 207 -19.38 -7.97 -14.40
CA ARG A 207 -20.74 -8.48 -14.56
C ARG A 207 -21.40 -9.07 -13.30
N GLY A 208 -20.67 -9.31 -12.22
CA GLY A 208 -21.24 -9.72 -10.93
C GLY A 208 -21.66 -8.51 -10.10
N ILE A 209 -20.87 -7.47 -10.11
CA ILE A 209 -21.13 -6.21 -9.40
C ILE A 209 -21.37 -5.10 -10.43
N LEU A 210 -22.55 -4.51 -10.42
CA LEU A 210 -22.95 -3.47 -11.37
C LEU A 210 -22.55 -2.06 -10.93
N ASP A 211 -22.41 -1.82 -9.63
CA ASP A 211 -22.00 -0.56 -9.03
C ASP A 211 -20.90 -0.84 -7.98
N TYR A 212 -19.64 -0.70 -8.41
CA TYR A 212 -18.48 -0.93 -7.55
C TYR A 212 -18.40 0.07 -6.39
N ASP A 213 -18.84 1.33 -6.58
CA ASP A 213 -18.82 2.35 -5.55
C ASP A 213 -19.82 2.06 -4.44
N ALA A 214 -21.04 1.65 -4.80
CA ALA A 214 -22.06 1.25 -3.84
C ALA A 214 -21.64 -0.01 -3.08
N HIS A 215 -21.08 -1.00 -3.78
CA HIS A 215 -20.63 -2.25 -3.17
C HIS A 215 -19.46 -2.02 -2.22
N PHE A 216 -18.44 -1.26 -2.62
CA PHE A 216 -17.31 -0.94 -1.75
C PHE A 216 -17.73 -0.21 -0.48
N ARG A 217 -18.65 0.79 -0.60
CA ARG A 217 -19.22 1.46 0.56
C ARG A 217 -19.95 0.49 1.50
N GLN A 218 -20.67 -0.49 0.96
CA GLN A 218 -21.35 -1.47 1.79
C GLN A 218 -20.37 -2.41 2.49
N VAL A 219 -19.34 -2.90 1.79
CA VAL A 219 -18.28 -3.74 2.38
C VAL A 219 -17.57 -3.00 3.51
N THR A 220 -17.15 -1.75 3.29
CA THR A 220 -16.43 -1.00 4.32
C THR A 220 -17.31 -0.66 5.53
N ARG A 221 -18.62 -0.40 5.35
CA ARG A 221 -19.57 -0.26 6.46
C ARG A 221 -19.74 -1.57 7.25
N GLN A 222 -19.77 -2.70 6.57
CA GLN A 222 -19.83 -4.00 7.26
C GLN A 222 -18.55 -4.21 8.08
N LEU A 223 -17.38 -3.87 7.54
CA LEU A 223 -16.13 -3.95 8.29
C LEU A 223 -16.11 -3.02 9.52
N VAL A 224 -16.70 -1.82 9.44
CA VAL A 224 -16.89 -0.93 10.60
C VAL A 224 -17.67 -1.65 11.69
N ALA A 225 -18.80 -2.29 11.35
CA ALA A 225 -19.59 -3.05 12.30
C ALA A 225 -18.84 -4.26 12.88
N ASP A 226 -18.10 -5.01 12.04
CA ASP A 226 -17.34 -6.20 12.44
C ASP A 226 -16.14 -5.84 13.34
N LEU A 227 -15.55 -4.66 13.13
CA LEU A 227 -14.45 -4.12 13.96
C LEU A 227 -14.95 -3.51 15.24
N GLY A 228 -16.21 -3.18 15.28
CA GLY A 228 -16.77 -2.60 16.44
C GLY A 228 -16.54 -1.08 16.57
N LEU A 229 -16.56 -0.37 15.50
CA LEU A 229 -16.31 1.08 15.43
C LEU A 229 -17.60 1.89 15.34
#